data_9b2c29ac040d3e5230a4c728bbccd0d4
#
_entry.id   9b2c29ac040d3e5230a4c728bbccd0d4
#
_cell.length_a   1.000
_cell.length_b   1.000
_cell.length_c   1.000
_cell.angle_alpha   90.00
_cell.angle_beta   90.00
_cell.angle_gamma   90.00
#
_symmetry.space_group_name_H-M   'P 1'
#
loop_
_entity.id
_entity.type
_entity.pdbx_description
1 polymer ?
#
loop_
_entity_poly.entity_id
_entity_poly.type
_entity_poly.pdbx_seq_one_letter_code
_entity_poly.pdbx_strand_id
1 'polypeptide(L)'
;MIDLMMIVYATILSAISSLVYIVIGILPGTDETATMAPIALALLLAGVDPLLVLSWFIAAIIAFKITDAIPVALAGIPGGVMAVPQVPDALTAREKGYADTLLRKGNSAALIASILTLVFTLAVAWLLLPVGDWLNTKDQVLGVSIPRWFWILFAGVIILALTSKNKLLALITIPLFALMIQGLRGVYGKNVVVSFFLGITIGPIMYEVFQSLNKDLRRSIARRGFKEVKLAKIDRIYLNPFKNINREELANILIWSPITSILATVMSPVGLTILIGDLLRESKKDKLEGAMLAYTTREGIKLGTYIGGTLIPLLVIGAPTGPMSAGPAGPFFQDIQGIGGKPFQYILSHYSYLDISLILIYSALVSLLITYPLIVKYSREITRYVFRRISAESLYGLFIAIALVLAYYDAGLPGIFGMLLVAVISGALARQGVSLGVLFMTLVGAPTIVALLKAVGGV
;
A
#
# COMPACT_ATOMS: atom_id res chain seq x y z
N MET A 1 25.59 -11.89 -7.34
CA MET A 1 26.28 -11.73 -6.02
C MET A 1 26.17 -10.29 -5.59
N ILE A 2 25.77 -10.06 -4.36
CA ILE A 2 25.72 -8.72 -3.75
C ILE A 2 27.16 -8.23 -3.59
N ASP A 3 27.48 -7.09 -4.15
CA ASP A 3 28.75 -6.41 -3.96
C ASP A 3 28.64 -5.31 -2.88
N LEU A 4 29.79 -4.77 -2.45
CA LEU A 4 29.83 -3.73 -1.43
C LEU A 4 29.07 -2.46 -1.87
N MET A 5 29.14 -2.11 -3.16
CA MET A 5 28.46 -0.93 -3.72
C MET A 5 26.95 -1.08 -3.63
N MET A 6 26.43 -2.27 -3.88
CA MET A 6 24.99 -2.55 -3.75
C MET A 6 24.50 -2.35 -2.29
N ILE A 7 25.29 -2.80 -1.30
CA ILE A 7 24.97 -2.59 0.12
C ILE A 7 24.98 -1.10 0.45
N VAL A 8 25.94 -0.33 -0.06
CA VAL A 8 26.03 1.12 0.14
C VAL A 8 24.79 1.82 -0.47
N TYR A 9 24.42 1.49 -1.71
CA TYR A 9 23.25 2.07 -2.35
C TYR A 9 21.94 1.67 -1.64
N ALA A 10 21.82 0.40 -1.24
CA ALA A 10 20.66 -0.05 -0.45
C ALA A 10 20.55 0.72 0.87
N THR A 11 21.68 0.98 1.55
CA THR A 11 21.71 1.80 2.78
C THR A 11 21.21 3.21 2.53
N ILE A 12 21.76 3.88 1.50
CA ILE A 12 21.39 5.27 1.17
C ILE A 12 19.92 5.36 0.80
N LEU A 13 19.45 4.49 -0.10
CA LEU A 13 18.05 4.49 -0.56
C LEU A 13 17.08 4.17 0.58
N SER A 14 17.41 3.19 1.44
CA SER A 14 16.57 2.84 2.58
C SER A 14 16.54 3.95 3.63
N ALA A 15 17.66 4.63 3.86
CA ALA A 15 17.73 5.76 4.80
C ALA A 15 16.91 6.96 4.29
N ILE A 16 17.09 7.35 3.03
CA ILE A 16 16.31 8.44 2.42
C ILE A 16 14.83 8.10 2.43
N SER A 17 14.47 6.87 2.02
CA SER A 17 13.12 6.37 2.04
C SER A 17 12.49 6.51 3.42
N SER A 18 13.19 6.03 4.46
CA SER A 18 12.70 6.08 5.83
C SER A 18 12.42 7.51 6.29
N LEU A 19 13.35 8.45 6.05
CA LEU A 19 13.19 9.85 6.44
C LEU A 19 12.01 10.51 5.72
N VAL A 20 11.86 10.27 4.42
CA VAL A 20 10.75 10.80 3.61
C VAL A 20 9.42 10.24 4.11
N TYR A 21 9.33 8.91 4.30
CA TYR A 21 8.07 8.27 4.68
C TYR A 21 7.70 8.42 6.15
N ILE A 22 8.63 8.78 7.04
CA ILE A 22 8.29 9.28 8.38
C ILE A 22 7.41 10.53 8.28
N VAL A 23 7.75 11.45 7.39
CA VAL A 23 7.00 12.70 7.20
C VAL A 23 5.65 12.43 6.52
N ILE A 24 5.66 11.67 5.43
CA ILE A 24 4.46 11.37 4.64
C ILE A 24 3.43 10.58 5.49
N GLY A 25 3.88 9.58 6.27
CA GLY A 25 2.98 8.77 7.08
C GLY A 25 2.27 9.54 8.21
N ILE A 26 2.90 10.60 8.73
CA ILE A 26 2.27 11.47 9.74
C ILE A 26 1.22 12.41 9.12
N LEU A 27 1.28 12.69 7.83
CA LEU A 27 0.35 13.62 7.18
C LEU A 27 -1.05 13.02 7.04
N PRO A 28 -2.09 13.70 7.54
CA PRO A 28 -3.45 13.19 7.49
C PRO A 28 -3.96 12.98 6.06
N GLY A 29 -4.55 11.80 5.83
CA GLY A 29 -5.23 11.49 4.58
C GLY A 29 -4.31 11.08 3.44
N THR A 30 -3.04 10.78 3.70
CA THR A 30 -2.13 10.25 2.69
C THR A 30 -2.52 8.82 2.29
N ASP A 31 -2.38 8.52 1.00
CA ASP A 31 -2.59 7.19 0.43
C ASP A 31 -1.25 6.60 0.00
N GLU A 32 -1.02 5.35 0.34
CA GLU A 32 0.23 4.65 0.08
C GLU A 32 0.47 4.47 -1.42
N THR A 33 -0.58 4.16 -2.18
CA THR A 33 -0.46 3.97 -3.62
C THR A 33 -0.08 5.28 -4.29
N ALA A 34 -0.77 6.37 -3.90
CA ALA A 34 -0.51 7.70 -4.47
C ALA A 34 0.89 8.23 -4.15
N THR A 35 1.53 7.74 -3.08
CA THR A 35 2.85 8.22 -2.66
C THR A 35 3.99 7.28 -3.08
N MET A 36 3.82 5.96 -2.93
CA MET A 36 4.89 4.98 -3.19
C MET A 36 5.01 4.63 -4.67
N ALA A 37 3.88 4.40 -5.36
CA ALA A 37 3.92 3.92 -6.72
C ALA A 37 4.58 4.91 -7.72
N PRO A 38 4.28 6.22 -7.72
CA PRO A 38 4.96 7.15 -8.62
C PRO A 38 6.46 7.26 -8.36
N ILE A 39 6.89 7.22 -7.10
CA ILE A 39 8.33 7.32 -6.78
C ILE A 39 9.05 6.02 -7.18
N ALA A 40 8.49 4.84 -6.87
CA ALA A 40 9.06 3.57 -7.32
C ALA A 40 9.19 3.53 -8.85
N LEU A 41 8.15 3.97 -9.56
CA LEU A 41 8.16 4.04 -11.02
C LEU A 41 9.23 5.02 -11.53
N ALA A 42 9.36 6.20 -10.92
CA ALA A 42 10.38 7.19 -11.27
C ALA A 42 11.80 6.63 -11.11
N LEU A 43 12.07 5.93 -10.01
CA LEU A 43 13.36 5.29 -9.76
C LEU A 43 13.67 4.22 -10.81
N LEU A 44 12.68 3.38 -11.15
CA LEU A 44 12.83 2.35 -12.18
C LEU A 44 13.09 2.95 -13.56
N LEU A 45 12.35 3.99 -13.93
CA LEU A 45 12.54 4.71 -15.20
C LEU A 45 13.87 5.49 -15.26
N ALA A 46 14.39 5.92 -14.11
CA ALA A 46 15.73 6.50 -14.01
C ALA A 46 16.86 5.47 -14.13
N GLY A 47 16.56 4.19 -14.31
CA GLY A 47 17.52 3.12 -14.46
C GLY A 47 18.14 2.63 -13.15
N VAL A 48 17.51 2.92 -12.01
CA VAL A 48 17.94 2.35 -10.72
C VAL A 48 17.65 0.84 -10.74
N ASP A 49 18.63 0.05 -10.28
CA ASP A 49 18.48 -1.42 -10.21
C ASP A 49 17.18 -1.82 -9.48
N PRO A 50 16.36 -2.71 -10.08
CA PRO A 50 15.07 -3.09 -9.52
C PRO A 50 15.13 -3.65 -8.09
N LEU A 51 16.20 -4.36 -7.70
CA LEU A 51 16.36 -4.86 -6.34
C LEU A 51 16.63 -3.71 -5.34
N LEU A 52 17.36 -2.69 -5.76
CA LEU A 52 17.57 -1.47 -4.97
C LEU A 52 16.26 -0.66 -4.82
N VAL A 53 15.43 -0.60 -5.87
CA VAL A 53 14.10 0.02 -5.77
C VAL A 53 13.20 -0.78 -4.84
N LEU A 54 13.29 -2.11 -4.85
CA LEU A 54 12.54 -2.95 -3.92
C LEU A 54 13.02 -2.76 -2.47
N SER A 55 14.33 -2.57 -2.26
CA SER A 55 14.89 -2.24 -0.94
C SER A 55 14.36 -0.90 -0.42
N TRP A 56 14.36 0.14 -1.26
CA TRP A 56 13.74 1.42 -0.98
C TRP A 56 12.26 1.27 -0.62
N PHE A 57 11.53 0.44 -1.36
CA PHE A 57 10.09 0.21 -1.18
C PHE A 57 9.76 -0.47 0.16
N ILE A 58 10.54 -1.49 0.58
CA ILE A 58 10.37 -2.12 1.89
C ILE A 58 10.66 -1.13 3.03
N ALA A 59 11.70 -0.31 2.89
CA ALA A 59 11.99 0.73 3.86
C ALA A 59 10.86 1.77 3.95
N ALA A 60 10.27 2.15 2.81
CA ALA A 60 9.12 3.04 2.72
C ALA A 60 7.89 2.46 3.46
N ILE A 61 7.55 1.19 3.19
CA ILE A 61 6.44 0.51 3.88
C ILE A 61 6.63 0.57 5.39
N ILE A 62 7.79 0.19 5.88
CA ILE A 62 8.07 0.12 7.32
C ILE A 62 7.95 1.51 7.96
N ALA A 63 8.61 2.51 7.39
CA ALA A 63 8.58 3.87 7.91
C ALA A 63 7.15 4.45 7.89
N PHE A 64 6.45 4.31 6.78
CA PHE A 64 5.09 4.80 6.64
C PHE A 64 4.13 4.12 7.63
N LYS A 65 4.17 2.79 7.72
CA LYS A 65 3.22 2.02 8.56
C LYS A 65 3.46 2.19 10.07
N ILE A 66 4.67 2.49 10.48
CA ILE A 66 4.96 2.88 11.87
C ILE A 66 4.40 4.29 12.15
N THR A 67 4.48 5.19 11.19
CA THR A 67 4.22 6.61 11.43
C THR A 67 2.77 7.03 11.17
N ASP A 68 2.01 6.34 10.33
CA ASP A 68 0.61 6.67 10.00
C ASP A 68 -0.35 6.55 11.20
N ALA A 69 0.00 5.78 12.22
CA ALA A 69 -0.75 5.62 13.45
C ALA A 69 -0.39 6.64 14.54
N ILE A 70 0.70 7.37 14.39
CA ILE A 70 1.13 8.37 15.41
C ILE A 70 0.10 9.48 15.58
N PRO A 71 -0.37 10.16 14.52
CA PRO A 71 -1.41 11.17 14.66
C PRO A 71 -2.74 10.59 15.15
N VAL A 72 -3.01 9.29 14.94
CA VAL A 72 -4.17 8.62 15.53
C VAL A 72 -4.04 8.59 17.05
N ALA A 73 -2.95 8.09 17.58
CA ALA A 73 -2.73 8.02 19.02
C ALA A 73 -2.68 9.40 19.68
N LEU A 74 -2.01 10.38 19.05
CA LEU A 74 -1.80 11.71 19.63
C LEU A 74 -2.97 12.67 19.43
N ALA A 75 -3.71 12.56 18.32
CA ALA A 75 -4.72 13.52 17.91
C ALA A 75 -6.09 12.89 17.57
N GLY A 76 -6.19 11.58 17.41
CA GLY A 76 -7.38 10.90 16.89
C GLY A 76 -7.60 11.13 15.40
N ILE A 77 -6.55 11.49 14.65
CA ILE A 77 -6.61 11.81 13.22
C ILE A 77 -5.76 10.79 12.48
N PRO A 78 -6.30 10.01 11.52
CA PRO A 78 -5.51 9.01 10.80
C PRO A 78 -4.49 9.67 9.86
N GLY A 79 -3.25 9.19 9.86
CA GLY A 79 -2.23 9.56 8.90
C GLY A 79 -2.54 8.95 7.53
N GLY A 80 -2.74 7.65 7.47
CA GLY A 80 -3.06 6.90 6.26
C GLY A 80 -4.40 6.16 6.34
N VAL A 81 -4.81 5.57 5.22
CA VAL A 81 -6.08 4.82 5.09
C VAL A 81 -6.13 3.64 6.06
N MET A 82 -5.01 2.93 6.25
CA MET A 82 -4.92 1.78 7.15
C MET A 82 -4.98 2.14 8.63
N ALA A 83 -4.77 3.40 8.98
CA ALA A 83 -4.87 3.90 10.34
C ALA A 83 -6.31 4.29 10.75
N VAL A 84 -7.23 4.38 9.78
CA VAL A 84 -8.64 4.73 10.04
C VAL A 84 -9.33 3.77 11.02
N PRO A 85 -9.19 2.43 10.91
CA PRO A 85 -9.80 1.50 11.85
C PRO A 85 -9.30 1.61 13.30
N GLN A 86 -8.17 2.27 13.52
CA GLN A 86 -7.58 2.47 14.84
C GLN A 86 -8.15 3.69 15.60
N VAL A 87 -8.85 4.58 14.89
CA VAL A 87 -9.39 5.83 15.48
C VAL A 87 -10.30 5.57 16.68
N PRO A 88 -11.27 4.64 16.66
CA PRO A 88 -12.12 4.35 17.81
C PRO A 88 -11.34 3.89 19.05
N ASP A 89 -10.31 3.05 18.84
CA ASP A 89 -9.45 2.56 19.92
C ASP A 89 -8.62 3.70 20.53
N ALA A 90 -8.06 4.55 19.66
CA ALA A 90 -7.30 5.72 20.09
C ALA A 90 -8.14 6.73 20.86
N LEU A 91 -9.37 7.00 20.44
CA LEU A 91 -10.28 7.88 21.15
C LEU A 91 -10.60 7.32 22.54
N THR A 92 -10.92 6.01 22.65
CA THR A 92 -11.17 5.35 23.95
C THR A 92 -9.97 5.46 24.89
N ALA A 93 -8.76 5.25 24.39
CA ALA A 93 -7.55 5.37 25.19
C ALA A 93 -7.26 6.83 25.61
N ARG A 94 -7.48 7.78 24.72
CA ARG A 94 -7.29 9.22 24.99
C ARG A 94 -8.24 9.77 26.03
N GLU A 95 -9.52 9.43 25.97
CA GLU A 95 -10.54 9.83 26.94
C GLU A 95 -10.16 9.41 28.36
N LYS A 96 -9.48 8.24 28.49
CA LYS A 96 -8.99 7.72 29.76
C LYS A 96 -7.57 8.17 30.11
N GLY A 97 -6.92 9.03 29.28
CA GLY A 97 -5.57 9.56 29.52
C GLY A 97 -4.41 8.63 29.12
N TYR A 98 -4.67 7.55 28.37
CA TYR A 98 -3.70 6.53 27.98
C TYR A 98 -3.13 6.67 26.55
N ALA A 99 -3.19 7.86 25.95
CA ALA A 99 -2.69 8.10 24.59
C ALA A 99 -1.18 7.79 24.46
N ASP A 100 -0.37 8.16 25.46
CA ASP A 100 1.07 7.87 25.50
C ASP A 100 1.34 6.35 25.56
N THR A 101 0.60 5.64 26.40
CA THR A 101 0.70 4.18 26.49
C THR A 101 0.32 3.51 25.19
N LEU A 102 -0.76 3.96 24.54
CA LEU A 102 -1.21 3.45 23.25
C LEU A 102 -0.14 3.65 22.17
N LEU A 103 0.45 4.83 22.08
CA LEU A 103 1.51 5.14 21.12
C LEU A 103 2.73 4.23 21.31
N ARG A 104 3.17 4.05 22.57
CA ARG A 104 4.31 3.18 22.87
C ARG A 104 4.04 1.71 22.52
N LYS A 105 2.84 1.22 22.82
CA LYS A 105 2.41 -0.12 22.46
C LYS A 105 2.35 -0.30 20.94
N GLY A 106 1.75 0.64 20.22
CA GLY A 106 1.66 0.61 18.77
C GLY A 106 3.02 0.60 18.08
N ASN A 107 3.91 1.52 18.46
CA ASN A 107 5.27 1.58 17.89
C ASN A 107 6.06 0.30 18.15
N SER A 108 5.92 -0.28 19.35
CA SER A 108 6.58 -1.54 19.69
C SER A 108 6.01 -2.73 18.94
N ALA A 109 4.68 -2.78 18.77
CA ALA A 109 3.99 -3.78 17.94
C ALA A 109 4.43 -3.72 16.50
N ALA A 110 4.50 -2.51 15.93
CA ALA A 110 4.94 -2.29 14.55
C ALA A 110 6.40 -2.73 14.34
N LEU A 111 7.31 -2.43 15.27
CA LEU A 111 8.69 -2.89 15.19
C LEU A 111 8.78 -4.43 15.16
N ILE A 112 8.13 -5.09 16.13
CA ILE A 112 8.14 -6.56 16.24
C ILE A 112 7.52 -7.18 14.98
N ALA A 113 6.36 -6.68 14.56
CA ALA A 113 5.67 -7.19 13.38
C ALA A 113 6.47 -7.00 12.09
N SER A 114 7.21 -5.89 11.94
CA SER A 114 8.02 -5.64 10.74
C SER A 114 9.06 -6.74 10.51
N ILE A 115 9.83 -7.08 11.55
CA ILE A 115 10.87 -8.11 11.47
C ILE A 115 10.23 -9.50 11.30
N LEU A 116 9.26 -9.82 12.17
CA LEU A 116 8.57 -11.10 12.14
C LEU A 116 7.94 -11.39 10.78
N THR A 117 7.16 -10.44 10.27
CA THR A 117 6.42 -10.63 9.03
C THR A 117 7.35 -10.73 7.84
N LEU A 118 8.41 -9.91 7.79
CA LEU A 118 9.36 -9.96 6.67
C LEU A 118 10.04 -11.32 6.59
N VAL A 119 10.60 -11.79 7.72
CA VAL A 119 11.26 -13.12 7.77
C VAL A 119 10.28 -14.24 7.46
N PHE A 120 9.08 -14.20 8.05
CA PHE A 120 8.03 -15.17 7.77
C PHE A 120 7.62 -15.16 6.30
N THR A 121 7.37 -13.99 5.72
CA THR A 121 6.96 -13.85 4.32
C THR A 121 8.02 -14.38 3.37
N LEU A 122 9.29 -14.07 3.62
CA LEU A 122 10.40 -14.61 2.81
C LEU A 122 10.48 -16.13 2.94
N ALA A 123 10.34 -16.69 4.14
CA ALA A 123 10.33 -18.14 4.33
C ALA A 123 9.15 -18.80 3.60
N VAL A 124 7.94 -18.26 3.73
CA VAL A 124 6.75 -18.75 3.03
C VAL A 124 6.90 -18.62 1.52
N ALA A 125 7.40 -17.47 1.03
CA ALA A 125 7.63 -17.29 -0.40
C ALA A 125 8.62 -18.32 -0.95
N TRP A 126 9.69 -18.61 -0.23
CA TRP A 126 10.65 -19.65 -0.62
C TRP A 126 9.98 -21.04 -0.71
N LEU A 127 9.17 -21.40 0.26
CA LEU A 127 8.43 -22.68 0.26
C LEU A 127 7.40 -22.76 -0.87
N LEU A 128 6.87 -21.63 -1.30
CA LEU A 128 5.85 -21.54 -2.35
C LEU A 128 6.41 -21.39 -3.77
N LEU A 129 7.73 -21.29 -3.98
CA LEU A 129 8.33 -21.16 -5.32
C LEU A 129 7.84 -22.24 -6.30
N PRO A 130 7.76 -23.55 -5.94
CA PRO A 130 7.24 -24.56 -6.86
C PRO A 130 5.77 -24.36 -7.23
N VAL A 131 4.99 -23.73 -6.33
CA VAL A 131 3.58 -23.38 -6.58
C VAL A 131 3.51 -22.22 -7.58
N GLY A 132 4.45 -21.28 -7.52
CA GLY A 132 4.58 -20.19 -8.49
C GLY A 132 4.73 -20.68 -9.92
N ASP A 133 5.61 -21.66 -10.15
CA ASP A 133 5.79 -22.28 -11.47
C ASP A 133 4.49 -22.93 -11.98
N TRP A 134 3.79 -23.64 -11.11
CA TRP A 134 2.48 -24.24 -11.44
C TRP A 134 1.42 -23.15 -11.74
N LEU A 135 1.40 -22.03 -11.02
CA LEU A 135 0.49 -20.92 -11.25
C LEU A 135 0.75 -20.19 -12.57
N ASN A 136 1.97 -20.19 -13.05
CA ASN A 136 2.34 -19.55 -14.32
C ASN A 136 2.01 -20.43 -15.55
N THR A 137 1.67 -21.72 -15.37
CA THR A 137 1.18 -22.55 -16.47
C THR A 137 -0.18 -22.03 -16.98
N LYS A 138 -0.42 -22.21 -18.29
CA LYS A 138 -1.62 -21.72 -18.95
C LYS A 138 -2.57 -22.88 -19.25
N ASP A 139 -3.83 -22.69 -18.89
CA ASP A 139 -4.92 -23.60 -19.28
C ASP A 139 -5.76 -22.99 -20.41
N GLN A 140 -6.35 -23.84 -21.27
CA GLN A 140 -7.25 -23.41 -22.32
C GLN A 140 -8.69 -23.39 -21.79
N VAL A 141 -9.30 -22.21 -21.76
CA VAL A 141 -10.70 -22.03 -21.33
C VAL A 141 -11.44 -21.24 -22.42
N LEU A 142 -12.46 -21.83 -23.01
CA LEU A 142 -13.23 -21.23 -24.11
C LEU A 142 -12.33 -20.77 -25.28
N GLY A 143 -11.24 -21.51 -25.57
CA GLY A 143 -10.29 -21.11 -26.63
C GLY A 143 -9.30 -20.01 -26.21
N VAL A 144 -9.38 -19.50 -24.99
CA VAL A 144 -8.47 -18.48 -24.45
C VAL A 144 -7.39 -19.15 -23.60
N SER A 145 -6.14 -18.81 -23.84
CA SER A 145 -5.00 -19.30 -23.05
C SER A 145 -4.81 -18.44 -21.79
N ILE A 146 -5.19 -18.99 -20.63
CA ILE A 146 -5.28 -18.26 -19.36
C ILE A 146 -4.25 -18.82 -18.37
N PRO A 147 -3.34 -18.00 -17.81
CA PRO A 147 -2.44 -18.45 -16.73
C PRO A 147 -3.26 -18.70 -15.45
N ARG A 148 -2.92 -19.74 -14.71
CA ARG A 148 -3.68 -20.15 -13.50
C ARG A 148 -3.72 -19.08 -12.43
N TRP A 149 -2.69 -18.25 -12.29
CA TRP A 149 -2.71 -17.11 -11.37
C TRP A 149 -3.84 -16.11 -11.64
N PHE A 150 -4.36 -16.05 -12.90
CA PHE A 150 -5.47 -15.18 -13.23
C PHE A 150 -6.72 -15.48 -12.40
N TRP A 151 -6.96 -16.74 -12.08
CA TRP A 151 -8.12 -17.12 -11.26
C TRP A 151 -7.99 -16.63 -9.82
N ILE A 152 -6.75 -16.58 -9.27
CA ILE A 152 -6.48 -15.97 -7.96
C ILE A 152 -6.76 -14.48 -8.01
N LEU A 153 -6.25 -13.78 -9.04
CA LEU A 153 -6.53 -12.36 -9.27
C LEU A 153 -8.04 -12.12 -9.43
N PHE A 154 -8.71 -12.92 -10.23
CA PHE A 154 -10.15 -12.77 -10.50
C PHE A 154 -10.99 -12.99 -9.24
N ALA A 155 -10.68 -14.01 -8.44
CA ALA A 155 -11.30 -14.23 -7.14
C ALA A 155 -11.07 -13.04 -6.20
N GLY A 156 -9.84 -12.52 -6.15
CA GLY A 156 -9.49 -11.32 -5.38
C GLY A 156 -10.28 -10.09 -5.81
N VAL A 157 -10.45 -9.85 -7.11
CA VAL A 157 -11.27 -8.73 -7.63
C VAL A 157 -12.72 -8.86 -7.19
N ILE A 158 -13.30 -10.06 -7.28
CA ILE A 158 -14.68 -10.32 -6.84
C ILE A 158 -14.83 -10.09 -5.33
N ILE A 159 -13.92 -10.62 -4.51
CA ILE A 159 -13.92 -10.40 -3.05
C ILE A 159 -13.85 -8.90 -2.73
N LEU A 160 -12.96 -8.16 -3.39
CA LEU A 160 -12.84 -6.72 -3.20
C LEU A 160 -14.10 -5.97 -3.65
N ALA A 161 -14.72 -6.38 -4.74
CA ALA A 161 -15.98 -5.78 -5.21
C ALA A 161 -17.09 -6.03 -4.17
N LEU A 162 -17.22 -7.25 -3.65
CA LEU A 162 -18.21 -7.61 -2.62
C LEU A 162 -17.96 -6.93 -1.26
N THR A 163 -16.72 -6.54 -0.97
CA THR A 163 -16.36 -5.79 0.25
C THR A 163 -16.35 -4.27 0.04
N SER A 164 -16.54 -3.79 -1.18
CA SER A 164 -16.69 -2.36 -1.49
C SER A 164 -17.97 -1.79 -0.87
N LYS A 165 -17.98 -0.48 -0.58
CA LYS A 165 -19.17 0.20 -0.03
C LYS A 165 -20.38 0.07 -0.96
N ASN A 166 -20.15 0.17 -2.28
CA ASN A 166 -21.17 -0.05 -3.31
C ASN A 166 -20.84 -1.33 -4.09
N LYS A 167 -21.32 -2.46 -3.59
CA LYS A 167 -21.02 -3.80 -4.12
C LYS A 167 -21.47 -3.98 -5.56
N LEU A 168 -22.70 -3.55 -5.86
CA LEU A 168 -23.27 -3.72 -7.21
C LEU A 168 -22.50 -2.91 -8.25
N LEU A 169 -22.22 -1.64 -7.94
CA LEU A 169 -21.43 -0.78 -8.82
C LEU A 169 -20.02 -1.34 -9.01
N ALA A 170 -19.39 -1.84 -7.95
CA ALA A 170 -18.07 -2.44 -8.03
C ALA A 170 -18.02 -3.67 -8.92
N LEU A 171 -19.02 -4.57 -8.83
CA LEU A 171 -19.11 -5.75 -9.71
C LEU A 171 -19.33 -5.35 -11.19
N ILE A 172 -20.24 -4.41 -11.45
CA ILE A 172 -20.50 -3.91 -12.82
C ILE A 172 -19.27 -3.18 -13.37
N THR A 173 -18.50 -2.53 -12.52
CA THR A 173 -17.27 -1.83 -12.93
C THR A 173 -16.22 -2.77 -13.53
N ILE A 174 -16.12 -4.02 -13.07
CA ILE A 174 -15.10 -4.96 -13.55
C ILE A 174 -15.14 -5.13 -15.08
N PRO A 175 -16.22 -5.63 -15.70
CA PRO A 175 -16.25 -5.81 -17.15
C PRO A 175 -16.21 -4.48 -17.91
N LEU A 176 -16.91 -3.45 -17.44
CA LEU A 176 -16.95 -2.16 -18.13
C LEU A 176 -15.61 -1.45 -18.12
N PHE A 177 -14.91 -1.45 -16.98
CA PHE A 177 -13.58 -0.85 -16.87
C PHE A 177 -12.55 -1.64 -17.69
N ALA A 178 -12.62 -2.97 -17.71
CA ALA A 178 -11.77 -3.80 -18.56
C ALA A 178 -11.95 -3.48 -20.04
N LEU A 179 -13.21 -3.37 -20.51
CA LEU A 179 -13.52 -2.99 -21.89
C LEU A 179 -13.02 -1.59 -22.23
N MET A 180 -13.22 -0.62 -21.34
CA MET A 180 -12.72 0.74 -21.52
C MET A 180 -11.19 0.77 -21.66
N ILE A 181 -10.47 0.10 -20.76
CA ILE A 181 -8.99 0.05 -20.79
C ILE A 181 -8.48 -0.58 -22.09
N GLN A 182 -9.09 -1.68 -22.53
CA GLN A 182 -8.68 -2.35 -23.78
C GLN A 182 -9.06 -1.51 -25.02
N GLY A 183 -10.22 -0.84 -25.02
CA GLY A 183 -10.61 0.09 -26.06
C GLY A 183 -9.63 1.26 -26.18
N LEU A 184 -9.25 1.87 -25.08
CA LEU A 184 -8.28 2.96 -25.07
C LEU A 184 -6.89 2.50 -25.56
N ARG A 185 -6.43 1.30 -25.19
CA ARG A 185 -5.20 0.73 -25.75
C ARG A 185 -5.24 0.63 -27.28
N GLY A 186 -6.36 0.18 -27.82
CA GLY A 186 -6.57 0.09 -29.26
C GLY A 186 -6.50 1.46 -29.96
N VAL A 187 -7.10 2.48 -29.37
CA VAL A 187 -7.12 3.85 -29.92
C VAL A 187 -5.74 4.51 -29.88
N TYR A 188 -5.02 4.38 -28.76
CA TYR A 188 -3.70 5.04 -28.63
C TYR A 188 -2.59 4.32 -29.41
N GLY A 189 -2.78 3.07 -29.83
CA GLY A 189 -1.80 2.31 -30.62
C GLY A 189 -0.44 2.12 -29.95
N LYS A 190 -0.30 2.47 -28.66
CA LYS A 190 0.89 2.37 -27.84
C LYS A 190 0.59 1.67 -26.53
N ASN A 191 1.63 1.17 -25.88
CA ASN A 191 1.50 0.64 -24.54
C ASN A 191 1.37 1.80 -23.53
N VAL A 192 0.14 2.16 -23.16
CA VAL A 192 -0.21 3.24 -22.22
C VAL A 192 -0.62 2.71 -20.85
N VAL A 193 -0.23 1.49 -20.51
CA VAL A 193 -0.65 0.83 -19.27
C VAL A 193 -0.14 1.55 -18.04
N VAL A 194 1.09 2.06 -18.11
CA VAL A 194 1.69 2.86 -17.03
C VAL A 194 0.91 4.15 -16.81
N SER A 195 0.52 4.84 -17.89
CA SER A 195 -0.32 6.04 -17.81
C SER A 195 -1.68 5.75 -17.18
N PHE A 196 -2.33 4.62 -17.53
CA PHE A 196 -3.60 4.22 -16.92
C PHE A 196 -3.44 3.85 -15.44
N PHE A 197 -2.35 3.17 -15.09
CA PHE A 197 -2.01 2.87 -13.70
C PHE A 197 -1.85 4.16 -12.88
N LEU A 198 -1.11 5.15 -13.39
CA LEU A 198 -0.97 6.46 -12.77
C LEU A 198 -2.32 7.17 -12.65
N GLY A 199 -3.18 7.06 -13.65
CA GLY A 199 -4.53 7.62 -13.62
C GLY A 199 -5.36 7.05 -12.45
N ILE A 200 -5.36 5.74 -12.24
CA ILE A 200 -6.03 5.13 -11.08
C ILE A 200 -5.40 5.64 -9.78
N THR A 201 -4.06 5.73 -9.74
CA THR A 201 -3.31 6.15 -8.56
C THR A 201 -3.69 7.54 -8.07
N ILE A 202 -3.75 8.52 -8.98
CA ILE A 202 -4.06 9.93 -8.63
C ILE A 202 -5.56 10.25 -8.72
N GLY A 203 -6.39 9.30 -9.12
CA GLY A 203 -7.82 9.51 -9.37
C GLY A 203 -8.58 10.17 -8.24
N PRO A 204 -8.49 9.69 -6.98
CA PRO A 204 -9.16 10.32 -5.85
C PRO A 204 -8.74 11.78 -5.65
N ILE A 205 -7.45 12.07 -5.79
CA ILE A 205 -6.89 13.42 -5.64
C ILE A 205 -7.37 14.33 -6.78
N MET A 206 -7.31 13.86 -8.02
CA MET A 206 -7.79 14.60 -9.18
C MET A 206 -9.28 14.92 -9.10
N TYR A 207 -10.08 13.99 -8.60
CA TYR A 207 -11.50 14.24 -8.39
C TYR A 207 -11.75 15.37 -7.39
N GLU A 208 -11.01 15.41 -6.27
CA GLU A 208 -11.09 16.52 -5.30
C GLU A 208 -10.66 17.85 -5.92
N VAL A 209 -9.61 17.85 -6.76
CA VAL A 209 -9.18 19.05 -7.50
C VAL A 209 -10.29 19.54 -8.42
N PHE A 210 -10.92 18.67 -9.22
CA PHE A 210 -12.03 19.05 -10.09
C PHE A 210 -13.25 19.56 -9.32
N GLN A 211 -13.58 18.96 -8.17
CA GLN A 211 -14.62 19.49 -7.30
C GLN A 211 -14.30 20.90 -6.80
N SER A 212 -13.04 21.18 -6.51
CA SER A 212 -12.62 22.51 -6.02
C SER A 212 -12.74 23.63 -7.07
N LEU A 213 -12.76 23.27 -8.35
CA LEU A 213 -12.97 24.21 -9.46
C LEU A 213 -14.44 24.66 -9.58
N ASN A 214 -15.38 23.84 -9.11
CA ASN A 214 -16.79 24.20 -9.07
C ASN A 214 -17.10 25.01 -7.81
N LYS A 215 -17.60 26.26 -7.98
CA LYS A 215 -17.89 27.18 -6.87
C LYS A 215 -18.88 26.62 -5.85
N ASP A 216 -19.88 25.87 -6.28
CA ASP A 216 -20.92 25.34 -5.40
C ASP A 216 -20.42 24.10 -4.62
N LEU A 217 -19.68 23.23 -5.29
CA LEU A 217 -19.04 22.06 -4.65
C LEU A 217 -17.90 22.49 -3.71
N ARG A 218 -17.17 23.54 -4.06
CA ARG A 218 -16.13 24.14 -3.20
C ARG A 218 -16.68 24.63 -1.86
N ARG A 219 -17.92 25.12 -1.81
CA ARG A 219 -18.59 25.53 -0.56
C ARG A 219 -18.93 24.35 0.34
N SER A 220 -19.17 23.17 -0.24
CA SER A 220 -19.44 21.92 0.49
C SER A 220 -18.18 21.24 1.04
N ILE A 221 -17.02 21.55 0.46
CA ILE A 221 -15.73 21.12 1.01
C ILE A 221 -15.49 21.99 2.23
N ALA A 222 -15.80 21.47 3.42
CA ALA A 222 -15.52 22.16 4.66
C ALA A 222 -14.06 22.61 4.64
N ARG A 223 -13.81 23.93 4.64
CA ARG A 223 -12.47 24.47 4.84
C ARG A 223 -11.98 23.87 6.15
N ARG A 224 -11.14 22.88 6.09
CA ARG A 224 -10.38 22.38 7.22
C ARG A 224 -9.44 23.51 7.62
N GLY A 225 -9.99 24.49 8.33
CA GLY A 225 -9.15 25.52 8.95
C GLY A 225 -8.14 24.80 9.85
N PHE A 226 -6.94 25.30 9.91
CA PHE A 226 -5.93 24.89 10.88
C PHE A 226 -6.50 25.06 12.28
N LYS A 227 -7.27 24.09 12.77
CA LYS A 227 -7.59 24.00 14.20
C LYS A 227 -6.31 23.54 14.88
N GLU A 228 -5.89 24.30 15.88
CA GLU A 228 -4.79 23.90 16.73
C GLU A 228 -5.09 22.53 17.32
N VAL A 229 -4.46 21.49 16.76
CA VAL A 229 -4.67 20.12 17.20
C VAL A 229 -3.91 19.96 18.52
N LYS A 230 -4.64 19.80 19.62
CA LYS A 230 -4.05 19.51 20.93
C LYS A 230 -3.51 18.07 20.90
N LEU A 231 -2.19 17.94 20.76
CA LEU A 231 -1.50 16.65 20.86
C LEU A 231 -1.42 16.22 22.33
N ALA A 232 -1.65 14.94 22.57
CA ALA A 232 -1.45 14.33 23.88
C ALA A 232 0.01 14.48 24.35
N LYS A 233 0.23 14.52 25.67
CA LYS A 233 1.57 14.54 26.25
C LYS A 233 2.19 13.15 26.20
N ILE A 234 3.51 13.09 26.05
CA ILE A 234 4.30 11.87 26.13
C ILE A 234 5.17 12.02 27.39
N ASP A 235 4.93 11.17 28.37
CA ASP A 235 5.57 11.31 29.69
C ASP A 235 6.78 10.38 29.85
N ARG A 236 6.84 9.28 29.11
CA ARG A 236 7.91 8.26 29.26
C ARG A 236 8.40 7.74 27.93
N ILE A 237 9.71 7.50 27.84
CA ILE A 237 10.39 6.96 26.66
C ILE A 237 11.01 5.61 27.02
N TYR A 238 10.55 4.54 26.36
CA TYR A 238 11.13 3.20 26.48
C TYR A 238 11.55 2.69 25.11
N LEU A 239 12.85 2.56 24.88
CA LEU A 239 13.41 2.02 23.65
C LEU A 239 13.23 0.51 23.54
N ASN A 240 13.12 -0.21 24.65
CA ASN A 240 12.90 -1.66 24.60
C ASN A 240 11.43 -1.97 24.28
N PRO A 241 11.11 -2.54 23.08
CA PRO A 241 9.74 -2.79 22.66
C PRO A 241 9.01 -3.79 23.56
N PHE A 242 9.70 -4.78 24.10
CA PHE A 242 9.11 -5.83 24.94
C PHE A 242 8.65 -5.34 26.31
N LYS A 243 9.13 -4.16 26.76
CA LYS A 243 8.63 -3.54 28.00
C LYS A 243 7.28 -2.85 27.84
N ASN A 244 6.88 -2.56 26.60
CA ASN A 244 5.65 -1.83 26.31
C ASN A 244 4.46 -2.75 25.99
N ILE A 245 4.71 -4.02 25.66
CA ILE A 245 3.71 -4.99 25.19
C ILE A 245 3.53 -6.08 26.23
N ASN A 246 2.28 -6.44 26.54
CA ASN A 246 1.98 -7.56 27.41
C ASN A 246 2.01 -8.89 26.61
N ARG A 247 1.92 -10.04 27.32
CA ARG A 247 2.03 -11.37 26.71
C ARG A 247 0.88 -11.66 25.71
N GLU A 248 -0.32 -11.19 26.00
CA GLU A 248 -1.48 -11.39 25.15
C GLU A 248 -1.37 -10.57 23.88
N GLU A 249 -0.99 -9.30 23.97
CA GLU A 249 -0.74 -8.45 22.81
C GLU A 249 0.37 -9.03 21.93
N LEU A 250 1.47 -9.50 22.55
CA LEU A 250 2.55 -10.14 21.83
C LEU A 250 2.06 -11.40 21.10
N ALA A 251 1.31 -12.27 21.76
CA ALA A 251 0.77 -13.49 21.17
C ALA A 251 -0.11 -13.15 19.93
N ASN A 252 -0.98 -12.14 20.05
CA ASN A 252 -1.83 -11.72 18.92
C ASN A 252 -1.01 -11.13 17.76
N ILE A 253 0.04 -10.37 18.02
CA ILE A 253 0.95 -9.87 16.98
C ILE A 253 1.65 -11.05 16.27
N LEU A 254 2.18 -12.02 17.05
CA LEU A 254 2.88 -13.19 16.52
C LEU A 254 1.98 -14.11 15.68
N ILE A 255 0.69 -14.15 15.95
CA ILE A 255 -0.28 -14.96 15.22
C ILE A 255 -0.82 -14.22 14.01
N TRP A 256 -1.36 -13.03 14.22
CA TRP A 256 -2.14 -12.35 13.17
C TRP A 256 -1.30 -11.64 12.12
N SER A 257 -0.09 -11.16 12.46
CA SER A 257 0.77 -10.52 11.45
C SER A 257 1.22 -11.50 10.35
N PRO A 258 1.70 -12.72 10.67
CA PRO A 258 2.03 -13.73 9.67
C PRO A 258 0.81 -14.23 8.89
N ILE A 259 -0.30 -14.54 9.56
CA ILE A 259 -1.52 -15.03 8.89
C ILE A 259 -2.02 -13.99 7.88
N THR A 260 -2.08 -12.73 8.28
CA THR A 260 -2.56 -11.65 7.41
C THR A 260 -1.61 -11.33 6.27
N SER A 261 -0.32 -11.68 6.39
CA SER A 261 0.63 -11.55 5.28
C SER A 261 0.27 -12.45 4.10
N ILE A 262 -0.22 -13.66 4.37
CA ILE A 262 -0.69 -14.58 3.33
C ILE A 262 -2.05 -14.14 2.80
N LEU A 263 -3.00 -13.84 3.68
CA LEU A 263 -4.36 -13.45 3.29
C LEU A 263 -4.40 -12.17 2.43
N ALA A 264 -3.46 -11.26 2.63
CA ALA A 264 -3.38 -10.01 1.87
C ALA A 264 -3.00 -10.20 0.38
N THR A 265 -2.61 -11.40 -0.01
CA THR A 265 -2.40 -11.73 -1.44
C THR A 265 -3.70 -11.66 -2.25
N VAL A 266 -4.86 -11.78 -1.60
CA VAL A 266 -6.19 -11.77 -2.24
C VAL A 266 -7.22 -10.93 -1.49
N MET A 267 -7.02 -10.63 -0.19
CA MET A 267 -7.98 -9.91 0.64
C MET A 267 -7.59 -8.44 0.83
N SER A 268 -8.60 -7.62 1.16
CA SER A 268 -8.38 -6.22 1.50
C SER A 268 -7.62 -6.08 2.83
N PRO A 269 -6.45 -5.39 2.85
CA PRO A 269 -5.73 -5.09 4.09
C PRO A 269 -6.58 -4.34 5.13
N VAL A 270 -7.36 -3.34 4.66
CA VAL A 270 -8.28 -2.59 5.52
C VAL A 270 -9.34 -3.51 6.11
N GLY A 271 -9.92 -4.40 5.28
CA GLY A 271 -10.92 -5.37 5.72
C GLY A 271 -10.37 -6.31 6.79
N LEU A 272 -9.16 -6.84 6.62
CA LEU A 272 -8.49 -7.68 7.61
C LEU A 272 -8.24 -6.93 8.93
N THR A 273 -7.80 -5.68 8.84
CA THR A 273 -7.54 -4.82 10.01
C THR A 273 -8.83 -4.55 10.80
N ILE A 274 -9.95 -4.30 10.12
CA ILE A 274 -11.25 -4.09 10.76
C ILE A 274 -11.71 -5.39 11.41
N LEU A 275 -11.80 -6.47 10.63
CA LEU A 275 -12.38 -7.74 11.08
C LEU A 275 -11.67 -8.28 12.33
N ILE A 276 -10.36 -8.45 12.26
CA ILE A 276 -9.58 -9.04 13.36
C ILE A 276 -9.52 -8.09 14.55
N GLY A 277 -9.30 -6.79 14.29
CA GLY A 277 -9.23 -5.81 15.36
C GLY A 277 -10.55 -5.66 16.12
N ASP A 278 -11.71 -5.69 15.42
CA ASP A 278 -13.01 -5.59 16.07
C ASP A 278 -13.32 -6.85 16.89
N LEU A 279 -13.02 -8.04 16.36
CA LEU A 279 -13.17 -9.29 17.11
C LEU A 279 -12.35 -9.28 18.43
N LEU A 280 -11.11 -8.78 18.37
CA LEU A 280 -10.25 -8.70 19.55
C LEU A 280 -10.73 -7.63 20.53
N ARG A 281 -11.22 -6.49 20.04
CA ARG A 281 -11.81 -5.45 20.90
C ARG A 281 -13.02 -5.96 21.65
N GLU A 282 -13.90 -6.68 20.98
CA GLU A 282 -15.12 -7.22 21.56
C GLU A 282 -14.89 -8.43 22.47
N SER A 283 -13.73 -9.10 22.37
CA SER A 283 -13.34 -10.22 23.23
C SER A 283 -13.13 -9.80 24.71
N LYS A 284 -12.95 -8.50 24.97
CA LYS A 284 -12.68 -7.94 26.29
C LYS A 284 -13.92 -7.27 26.89
N LYS A 285 -14.16 -7.50 28.18
CA LYS A 285 -15.20 -6.81 28.94
C LYS A 285 -14.84 -5.35 29.23
N ASP A 286 -13.57 -5.06 29.53
CA ASP A 286 -13.07 -3.70 29.71
C ASP A 286 -12.79 -3.06 28.34
N LYS A 287 -13.44 -1.92 28.10
CA LYS A 287 -13.30 -1.18 26.82
C LYS A 287 -11.89 -0.68 26.55
N LEU A 288 -11.11 -0.36 27.60
CA LEU A 288 -9.74 0.10 27.43
C LEU A 288 -8.80 -1.05 27.11
N GLU A 289 -8.93 -2.20 27.79
CA GLU A 289 -8.16 -3.39 27.46
C GLU A 289 -8.44 -3.86 26.02
N GLY A 290 -9.74 -3.89 25.63
CA GLY A 290 -10.12 -4.22 24.27
C GLY A 290 -9.55 -3.25 23.23
N ALA A 291 -9.60 -1.96 23.49
CA ALA A 291 -9.01 -0.94 22.61
C ALA A 291 -7.48 -1.08 22.50
N MET A 292 -6.77 -1.33 23.61
CA MET A 292 -5.32 -1.53 23.61
C MET A 292 -4.93 -2.78 22.81
N LEU A 293 -5.61 -3.91 23.04
CA LEU A 293 -5.38 -5.16 22.33
C LEU A 293 -5.64 -5.03 20.83
N ALA A 294 -6.78 -4.44 20.47
CA ALA A 294 -7.15 -4.20 19.07
C ALA A 294 -6.15 -3.29 18.37
N TYR A 295 -5.77 -2.17 18.99
CA TYR A 295 -4.83 -1.22 18.41
C TYR A 295 -3.46 -1.83 18.16
N THR A 296 -2.88 -2.53 19.14
CA THR A 296 -1.56 -3.17 19.00
C THR A 296 -1.57 -4.26 17.94
N THR A 297 -2.63 -5.08 17.89
CA THR A 297 -2.74 -6.12 16.87
C THR A 297 -2.94 -5.54 15.47
N ARG A 298 -3.73 -4.46 15.33
CA ARG A 298 -3.89 -3.74 14.05
C ARG A 298 -2.57 -3.19 13.52
N GLU A 299 -1.65 -2.75 14.39
CA GLU A 299 -0.29 -2.38 13.97
C GLU A 299 0.43 -3.56 13.31
N GLY A 300 0.36 -4.73 13.91
CA GLY A 300 0.93 -5.95 13.35
C GLY A 300 0.29 -6.32 12.00
N ILE A 301 -1.03 -6.27 11.91
CA ILE A 301 -1.78 -6.58 10.69
C ILE A 301 -1.41 -5.62 9.55
N LYS A 302 -1.24 -4.33 9.82
CA LYS A 302 -0.80 -3.35 8.81
C LYS A 302 0.52 -3.76 8.18
N LEU A 303 1.52 -4.09 8.99
CA LEU A 303 2.84 -4.53 8.50
C LEU A 303 2.71 -5.88 7.77
N GLY A 304 1.98 -6.83 8.35
CA GLY A 304 1.72 -8.14 7.75
C GLY A 304 1.14 -8.03 6.35
N THR A 305 0.06 -7.30 6.22
CA THR A 305 -0.66 -7.18 4.94
C THR A 305 0.14 -6.47 3.86
N TYR A 306 0.95 -5.46 4.22
CA TYR A 306 1.75 -4.74 3.23
C TYR A 306 2.97 -5.52 2.78
N ILE A 307 3.73 -6.10 3.70
CA ILE A 307 4.93 -6.87 3.38
C ILE A 307 4.53 -8.16 2.62
N GLY A 308 3.58 -8.93 3.15
CA GLY A 308 3.17 -10.18 2.53
C GLY A 308 2.40 -9.99 1.23
N GLY A 309 1.45 -9.05 1.22
CA GLY A 309 0.66 -8.71 0.01
C GLY A 309 1.49 -8.11 -1.12
N THR A 310 2.71 -7.66 -0.84
CA THR A 310 3.68 -7.23 -1.85
C THR A 310 4.60 -8.36 -2.27
N LEU A 311 5.29 -8.99 -1.30
CA LEU A 311 6.41 -9.90 -1.61
C LEU A 311 5.96 -11.28 -2.12
N ILE A 312 4.85 -11.84 -1.62
CA ILE A 312 4.37 -13.14 -2.12
C ILE A 312 3.94 -13.04 -3.59
N PRO A 313 3.10 -12.09 -4.01
CA PRO A 313 2.81 -11.92 -5.43
C PRO A 313 4.04 -11.65 -6.29
N LEU A 314 5.01 -10.89 -5.78
CA LEU A 314 6.20 -10.49 -6.52
C LEU A 314 7.19 -11.65 -6.68
N LEU A 315 7.48 -12.38 -5.61
CA LEU A 315 8.53 -13.39 -5.60
C LEU A 315 8.04 -14.78 -6.02
N VAL A 316 6.75 -15.09 -5.83
CA VAL A 316 6.18 -16.42 -6.09
C VAL A 316 5.32 -16.42 -7.34
N ILE A 317 4.32 -15.54 -7.39
CA ILE A 317 3.26 -15.60 -8.41
C ILE A 317 3.71 -14.93 -9.71
N GLY A 318 4.52 -13.86 -9.62
CA GLY A 318 4.92 -13.06 -10.77
C GLY A 318 3.77 -12.23 -11.36
N ALA A 319 2.68 -12.05 -10.60
CA ALA A 319 1.53 -11.27 -10.97
C ALA A 319 0.91 -10.56 -9.76
N PRO A 320 0.35 -9.36 -9.91
CA PRO A 320 -0.22 -8.59 -8.81
C PRO A 320 -1.62 -9.08 -8.47
N THR A 321 -1.71 -10.10 -7.61
CA THR A 321 -2.96 -10.79 -7.26
C THR A 321 -3.76 -10.13 -6.13
N GLY A 322 -3.19 -9.14 -5.46
CA GLY A 322 -3.84 -8.44 -4.35
C GLY A 322 -3.72 -6.92 -4.44
N PRO A 323 -4.43 -6.17 -3.57
CA PRO A 323 -4.44 -4.70 -3.61
C PRO A 323 -3.05 -4.07 -3.41
N MET A 324 -2.20 -4.68 -2.60
CA MET A 324 -0.86 -4.14 -2.31
C MET A 324 0.09 -4.32 -3.48
N SER A 325 0.05 -5.48 -4.11
CA SER A 325 0.85 -5.76 -5.31
C SER A 325 0.33 -5.03 -6.55
N ALA A 326 -0.98 -4.85 -6.68
CA ALA A 326 -1.58 -4.16 -7.82
C ALA A 326 -1.53 -2.62 -7.69
N GLY A 327 -1.61 -2.09 -6.48
CA GLY A 327 -1.53 -0.67 -6.16
C GLY A 327 -0.08 -0.20 -5.89
N PRO A 328 0.34 -0.10 -4.62
CA PRO A 328 1.63 0.48 -4.26
C PRO A 328 2.84 -0.17 -4.94
N ALA A 329 2.86 -1.50 -5.06
CA ALA A 329 3.93 -2.24 -5.72
C ALA A 329 3.69 -2.49 -7.21
N GLY A 330 2.61 -1.93 -7.78
CA GLY A 330 2.26 -2.07 -9.20
C GLY A 330 3.40 -1.81 -10.18
N PRO A 331 4.28 -0.82 -9.98
CA PRO A 331 5.41 -0.55 -10.86
C PRO A 331 6.32 -1.75 -11.10
N PHE A 332 6.48 -2.65 -10.13
CA PHE A 332 7.32 -3.85 -10.30
C PHE A 332 6.74 -4.86 -11.30
N PHE A 333 5.46 -4.75 -11.66
CA PHE A 333 4.76 -5.63 -12.58
C PHE A 333 4.49 -5.01 -13.95
N GLN A 334 4.89 -3.76 -14.16
CA GLN A 334 4.75 -3.07 -15.46
C GLN A 334 5.97 -3.34 -16.34
N ASP A 335 5.76 -3.36 -17.66
CA ASP A 335 6.85 -3.37 -18.62
C ASP A 335 7.51 -1.99 -18.67
N ILE A 336 8.79 -1.92 -18.28
CA ILE A 336 9.53 -0.66 -18.20
C ILE A 336 10.61 -0.63 -19.27
N GLN A 337 10.56 0.42 -20.10
CA GLN A 337 11.59 0.69 -21.09
C GLN A 337 12.94 0.88 -20.38
N GLY A 338 13.98 0.22 -20.88
CA GLY A 338 15.34 0.28 -20.31
C GLY A 338 15.70 -0.89 -19.39
N ILE A 339 14.72 -1.61 -18.82
CA ILE A 339 14.96 -2.82 -18.02
C ILE A 339 14.86 -4.09 -18.91
N GLY A 340 14.21 -3.96 -20.08
CA GLY A 340 14.01 -5.11 -21.00
C GLY A 340 12.87 -6.02 -20.58
N GLY A 341 11.94 -5.55 -19.73
CA GLY A 341 10.80 -6.32 -19.26
C GLY A 341 10.27 -5.79 -17.92
N LYS A 342 9.66 -6.68 -17.15
CA LYS A 342 9.11 -6.34 -15.85
C LYS A 342 10.20 -6.36 -14.77
N PRO A 343 10.25 -5.37 -13.87
CA PRO A 343 11.26 -5.31 -12.82
C PRO A 343 11.34 -6.56 -11.94
N PHE A 344 10.21 -7.21 -11.63
CA PHE A 344 10.22 -8.43 -10.85
C PHE A 344 10.94 -9.59 -11.58
N GLN A 345 10.79 -9.70 -12.91
CA GLN A 345 11.48 -10.70 -13.72
C GLN A 345 12.99 -10.44 -13.74
N TYR A 346 13.38 -9.18 -13.85
CA TYR A 346 14.77 -8.78 -13.72
C TYR A 346 15.36 -9.23 -12.37
N ILE A 347 14.67 -8.93 -11.25
CA ILE A 347 15.11 -9.32 -9.91
C ILE A 347 15.32 -10.84 -9.82
N LEU A 348 14.33 -11.63 -10.24
CA LEU A 348 14.37 -13.09 -10.13
C LEU A 348 15.39 -13.75 -11.08
N SER A 349 15.75 -13.10 -12.20
CA SER A 349 16.73 -13.63 -13.15
C SER A 349 18.17 -13.26 -12.85
N HIS A 350 18.42 -12.13 -12.15
CA HIS A 350 19.76 -11.62 -11.89
C HIS A 350 20.27 -11.91 -10.47
N TYR A 351 19.36 -12.16 -9.52
CA TYR A 351 19.70 -12.36 -8.12
C TYR A 351 19.21 -13.70 -7.60
N SER A 352 20.02 -14.36 -6.77
CA SER A 352 19.58 -15.54 -6.04
C SER A 352 18.51 -15.18 -5.01
N TYR A 353 17.65 -16.13 -4.64
CA TYR A 353 16.64 -15.91 -3.60
C TYR A 353 17.27 -15.45 -2.28
N LEU A 354 18.45 -15.97 -1.95
CA LEU A 354 19.21 -15.58 -0.76
C LEU A 354 19.67 -14.12 -0.85
N ASP A 355 20.20 -13.69 -2.00
CA ASP A 355 20.62 -12.31 -2.23
C ASP A 355 19.45 -11.34 -2.04
N ILE A 356 18.29 -11.66 -2.65
CA ILE A 356 17.06 -10.87 -2.50
C ILE A 356 16.68 -10.78 -1.01
N SER A 357 16.61 -11.92 -0.33
CA SER A 357 16.20 -11.98 1.09
C SER A 357 17.14 -11.18 1.98
N LEU A 358 18.45 -11.29 1.79
CA LEU A 358 19.44 -10.56 2.57
C LEU A 358 19.34 -9.04 2.39
N ILE A 359 19.19 -8.57 1.15
CA ILE A 359 19.01 -7.14 0.86
C ILE A 359 17.71 -6.60 1.50
N LEU A 360 16.61 -7.33 1.41
CA LEU A 360 15.34 -6.88 1.98
C LEU A 360 15.37 -6.85 3.52
N ILE A 361 15.95 -7.87 4.17
CA ILE A 361 16.14 -7.88 5.62
C ILE A 361 17.06 -6.73 6.04
N TYR A 362 18.17 -6.55 5.33
CA TYR A 362 19.10 -5.46 5.59
C TYR A 362 18.42 -4.08 5.50
N SER A 363 17.67 -3.85 4.42
CA SER A 363 16.94 -2.59 4.19
C SER A 363 15.87 -2.33 5.24
N ALA A 364 15.18 -3.39 5.69
CA ALA A 364 14.23 -3.31 6.79
C ALA A 364 14.92 -2.92 8.11
N LEU A 365 16.08 -3.51 8.40
CA LEU A 365 16.87 -3.16 9.60
C LEU A 365 17.35 -1.71 9.54
N VAL A 366 17.85 -1.22 8.40
CA VAL A 366 18.22 0.19 8.23
C VAL A 366 17.01 1.10 8.49
N SER A 367 15.86 0.78 7.91
CA SER A 367 14.63 1.56 8.14
C SER A 367 14.22 1.57 9.61
N LEU A 368 14.25 0.43 10.29
CA LEU A 368 13.87 0.32 11.69
C LEU A 368 14.85 1.05 12.62
N LEU A 369 16.15 0.97 12.33
CA LEU A 369 17.19 1.67 13.10
C LEU A 369 17.05 3.20 13.01
N ILE A 370 16.51 3.72 11.90
CA ILE A 370 16.24 5.14 11.73
C ILE A 370 14.87 5.50 12.32
N THR A 371 13.81 4.79 11.88
CA THR A 371 12.43 5.17 12.17
C THR A 371 12.09 5.00 13.65
N TYR A 372 12.39 3.83 14.23
CA TYR A 372 11.93 3.51 15.58
C TYR A 372 12.51 4.45 16.66
N PRO A 373 13.82 4.70 16.73
CA PRO A 373 14.37 5.64 17.73
C PRO A 373 13.87 7.08 17.52
N LEU A 374 13.75 7.54 16.27
CA LEU A 374 13.23 8.87 15.98
C LEU A 374 11.80 9.03 16.47
N ILE A 375 10.94 8.03 16.22
CA ILE A 375 9.54 8.09 16.60
C ILE A 375 9.36 7.93 18.10
N VAL A 376 10.07 7.00 18.73
CA VAL A 376 9.98 6.82 20.20
C VAL A 376 10.39 8.10 20.93
N LYS A 377 11.39 8.83 20.41
CA LYS A 377 11.92 10.02 21.07
C LYS A 377 11.20 11.32 20.65
N TYR A 378 10.84 11.46 19.39
CA TYR A 378 10.43 12.75 18.81
C TYR A 378 9.06 12.73 18.12
N SER A 379 8.23 11.69 18.32
CA SER A 379 6.93 11.57 17.62
C SER A 379 6.05 12.82 17.76
N ARG A 380 6.01 13.42 18.94
CA ARG A 380 5.19 14.62 19.20
C ARG A 380 5.74 15.86 18.50
N GLU A 381 7.04 16.05 18.55
CA GLU A 381 7.74 17.18 17.92
C GLU A 381 7.62 17.10 16.41
N ILE A 382 7.87 15.92 15.84
CA ILE A 382 7.75 15.67 14.40
C ILE A 382 6.31 15.89 13.96
N THR A 383 5.31 15.33 14.65
CA THR A 383 3.90 15.51 14.32
C THR A 383 3.51 17.00 14.36
N ARG A 384 3.95 17.72 15.39
CA ARG A 384 3.69 19.17 15.49
C ARG A 384 4.33 19.94 14.35
N TYR A 385 5.58 19.63 14.00
CA TYR A 385 6.28 20.28 12.90
C TYR A 385 5.59 20.01 11.56
N VAL A 386 5.28 18.73 11.28
CA VAL A 386 4.60 18.31 10.05
C VAL A 386 3.24 19.02 9.91
N PHE A 387 2.41 19.00 10.96
CA PHE A 387 1.09 19.64 10.91
C PHE A 387 1.13 21.15 10.73
N ARG A 388 2.21 21.82 11.16
CA ARG A 388 2.36 23.28 11.03
C ARG A 388 2.99 23.73 9.71
N ARG A 389 3.81 22.90 9.09
CA ARG A 389 4.66 23.31 7.96
C ARG A 389 4.31 22.67 6.63
N ILE A 390 3.72 21.48 6.65
CA ILE A 390 3.44 20.72 5.45
C ILE A 390 1.93 20.54 5.33
N SER A 391 1.37 20.99 4.21
CA SER A 391 -0.03 20.75 3.90
C SER A 391 -0.18 19.49 3.02
N ALA A 392 -1.27 18.75 3.22
CA ALA A 392 -1.59 17.61 2.38
C ALA A 392 -1.78 18.04 0.91
N GLU A 393 -2.34 19.22 0.69
CA GLU A 393 -2.56 19.79 -0.63
C GLU A 393 -1.24 20.01 -1.40
N SER A 394 -0.17 20.47 -0.71
CA SER A 394 1.15 20.62 -1.32
C SER A 394 1.74 19.29 -1.78
N LEU A 395 1.56 18.23 -0.99
CA LEU A 395 1.98 16.88 -1.38
C LEU A 395 1.16 16.35 -2.55
N TYR A 396 -0.15 16.54 -2.54
CA TYR A 396 -1.01 16.14 -3.65
C TYR A 396 -0.59 16.84 -4.95
N GLY A 397 -0.29 18.13 -4.90
CA GLY A 397 0.26 18.87 -6.04
C GLY A 397 1.55 18.25 -6.57
N LEU A 398 2.47 17.88 -5.67
CA LEU A 398 3.73 17.23 -6.04
C LEU A 398 3.48 15.87 -6.71
N PHE A 399 2.60 15.02 -6.15
CA PHE A 399 2.33 13.70 -6.71
C PHE A 399 1.61 13.77 -8.06
N ILE A 400 0.69 14.73 -8.24
CA ILE A 400 0.06 14.99 -9.54
C ILE A 400 1.13 15.42 -10.56
N ALA A 401 2.05 16.30 -10.19
CA ALA A 401 3.13 16.75 -11.08
C ALA A 401 4.04 15.58 -11.49
N ILE A 402 4.45 14.73 -10.53
CA ILE A 402 5.23 13.52 -10.82
C ILE A 402 4.46 12.60 -11.78
N ALA A 403 3.18 12.33 -11.51
CA ALA A 403 2.36 11.46 -12.37
C ALA A 403 2.23 12.01 -13.79
N LEU A 404 2.07 13.35 -13.97
CA LEU A 404 2.02 13.99 -15.28
C LEU A 404 3.34 13.81 -16.04
N VAL A 405 4.48 14.04 -15.38
CA VAL A 405 5.81 13.86 -15.99
C VAL A 405 6.01 12.40 -16.40
N LEU A 406 5.67 11.45 -15.52
CA LEU A 406 5.80 10.02 -15.81
C LEU A 406 4.88 9.56 -16.94
N ALA A 407 3.64 10.05 -16.98
CA ALA A 407 2.70 9.74 -18.07
C ALA A 407 3.18 10.31 -19.42
N TYR A 408 3.79 11.49 -19.41
CA TYR A 408 4.44 12.05 -20.60
C TYR A 408 5.63 11.20 -21.04
N TYR A 409 6.45 10.75 -20.09
CA TYR A 409 7.60 9.87 -20.38
C TYR A 409 7.16 8.51 -20.95
N ASP A 410 6.06 7.94 -20.45
CA ASP A 410 5.50 6.67 -20.91
C ASP A 410 5.00 6.72 -22.37
N ALA A 411 4.17 7.70 -22.72
CA ALA A 411 3.53 7.75 -24.04
C ALA A 411 3.35 9.17 -24.62
N GLY A 412 4.03 10.18 -24.11
CA GLY A 412 3.89 11.57 -24.56
C GLY A 412 2.52 12.16 -24.20
N LEU A 413 2.01 13.06 -25.04
CA LEU A 413 0.68 13.66 -24.85
C LEU A 413 -0.46 12.64 -24.74
N PRO A 414 -0.53 11.58 -25.58
CA PRO A 414 -1.50 10.50 -25.39
C PRO A 414 -1.46 9.87 -23.99
N GLY A 415 -0.27 9.70 -23.39
CA GLY A 415 -0.12 9.21 -22.03
C GLY A 415 -0.77 10.11 -21.00
N ILE A 416 -0.55 11.44 -21.11
CA ILE A 416 -1.19 12.42 -20.21
C ILE A 416 -2.71 12.38 -20.37
N PHE A 417 -3.25 12.39 -21.58
CA PHE A 417 -4.70 12.36 -21.80
C PHE A 417 -5.33 11.08 -21.32
N GLY A 418 -4.70 9.92 -21.59
CA GLY A 418 -5.14 8.62 -21.08
C GLY A 418 -5.11 8.56 -19.55
N MET A 419 -4.06 9.05 -18.93
CA MET A 419 -3.95 9.15 -17.47
C MET A 419 -5.07 10.02 -16.88
N LEU A 420 -5.29 11.22 -17.41
CA LEU A 420 -6.34 12.13 -16.92
C LEU A 420 -7.74 11.56 -17.06
N LEU A 421 -8.04 10.92 -18.21
CA LEU A 421 -9.34 10.26 -18.43
C LEU A 421 -9.57 9.16 -17.39
N VAL A 422 -8.58 8.28 -17.19
CA VAL A 422 -8.66 7.22 -16.18
C VAL A 422 -8.72 7.80 -14.78
N ALA A 423 -8.01 8.90 -14.51
CA ALA A 423 -8.04 9.56 -13.19
C ALA A 423 -9.44 10.10 -12.85
N VAL A 424 -10.12 10.74 -13.78
CA VAL A 424 -11.49 11.23 -13.57
C VAL A 424 -12.45 10.07 -13.28
N ILE A 425 -12.39 9.02 -14.08
CA ILE A 425 -13.27 7.86 -13.94
C ILE A 425 -13.01 7.10 -12.65
N SER A 426 -11.74 6.82 -12.35
CA SER A 426 -11.35 6.10 -11.12
C SER A 426 -11.66 6.91 -9.86
N GLY A 427 -11.45 8.24 -9.89
CA GLY A 427 -11.82 9.12 -8.80
C GLY A 427 -13.32 9.18 -8.56
N ALA A 428 -14.13 9.26 -9.63
CA ALA A 428 -15.59 9.21 -9.54
C ALA A 428 -16.09 7.88 -8.97
N LEU A 429 -15.56 6.75 -9.44
CA LEU A 429 -15.91 5.41 -8.95
C LEU A 429 -15.49 5.23 -7.47
N ALA A 430 -14.30 5.67 -7.10
CA ALA A 430 -13.84 5.64 -5.72
C ALA A 430 -14.76 6.46 -4.79
N ARG A 431 -15.22 7.63 -5.23
CA ARG A 431 -16.18 8.47 -4.50
C ARG A 431 -17.54 7.79 -4.33
N GLN A 432 -17.97 6.99 -5.32
CA GLN A 432 -19.19 6.18 -5.26
C GLN A 432 -19.03 4.92 -4.39
N GLY A 433 -17.86 4.68 -3.83
CA GLY A 433 -17.59 3.57 -2.93
C GLY A 433 -17.04 2.31 -3.58
N VAL A 434 -16.54 2.40 -4.81
CA VAL A 434 -15.76 1.33 -5.45
C VAL A 434 -14.33 1.36 -4.89
N SER A 435 -13.81 0.21 -4.47
CA SER A 435 -12.42 0.11 -4.02
C SER A 435 -11.44 0.33 -5.18
N LEU A 436 -10.39 1.13 -4.98
CA LEU A 436 -9.31 1.29 -5.96
C LEU A 436 -8.64 -0.04 -6.31
N GLY A 437 -8.56 -0.96 -5.34
CA GLY A 437 -8.06 -2.31 -5.58
C GLY A 437 -8.80 -3.05 -6.70
N VAL A 438 -10.12 -2.86 -6.82
CA VAL A 438 -10.92 -3.40 -7.93
C VAL A 438 -10.42 -2.85 -9.27
N LEU A 439 -10.16 -1.55 -9.35
CA LEU A 439 -9.71 -0.90 -10.59
C LEU A 439 -8.28 -1.34 -10.98
N PHE A 440 -7.34 -1.38 -10.02
CA PHE A 440 -5.98 -1.84 -10.26
C PHE A 440 -5.93 -3.29 -10.72
N MET A 441 -6.62 -4.18 -10.03
CA MET A 441 -6.64 -5.59 -10.39
C MET A 441 -7.39 -5.83 -11.71
N THR A 442 -8.44 -5.06 -12.00
CA THR A 442 -9.12 -5.08 -13.29
C THR A 442 -8.21 -4.59 -14.41
N LEU A 443 -7.40 -3.53 -14.20
CA LEU A 443 -6.42 -3.07 -15.18
C LEU A 443 -5.45 -4.20 -15.58
N VAL A 444 -4.95 -4.96 -14.61
CA VAL A 444 -4.05 -6.11 -14.85
C VAL A 444 -4.76 -7.24 -15.56
N GLY A 445 -5.98 -7.58 -15.13
CA GLY A 445 -6.80 -8.65 -15.70
C GLY A 445 -7.50 -8.29 -17.00
N ALA A 446 -7.50 -7.01 -17.41
CA ALA A 446 -8.32 -6.52 -18.52
C ALA A 446 -8.13 -7.30 -19.84
N PRO A 447 -6.92 -7.67 -20.29
CA PRO A 447 -6.77 -8.45 -21.52
C PRO A 447 -7.51 -9.79 -21.46
N THR A 448 -7.37 -10.52 -20.35
CA THR A 448 -7.99 -11.84 -20.15
C THR A 448 -9.51 -11.71 -19.95
N ILE A 449 -9.96 -10.72 -19.16
CA ILE A 449 -11.39 -10.47 -18.95
C ILE A 449 -12.09 -10.19 -20.29
N VAL A 450 -11.51 -9.32 -21.12
CA VAL A 450 -12.10 -8.97 -22.44
C VAL A 450 -12.04 -10.15 -23.39
N ALA A 451 -10.95 -10.95 -23.39
CA ALA A 451 -10.88 -12.16 -24.20
C ALA A 451 -11.97 -13.18 -23.80
N LEU A 452 -12.23 -13.36 -22.50
CA LEU A 452 -13.32 -14.22 -22.04
C LEU A 452 -14.69 -13.66 -22.41
N LEU A 453 -14.91 -12.35 -22.28
CA LEU A 453 -16.18 -11.73 -22.69
C LEU A 453 -16.46 -11.93 -24.19
N LYS A 454 -15.44 -11.80 -25.03
CA LYS A 454 -15.55 -12.09 -26.48
C LYS A 454 -15.85 -13.55 -26.73
N ALA A 455 -15.18 -14.46 -26.07
CA ALA A 455 -15.40 -15.90 -26.22
C ALA A 455 -16.84 -16.32 -25.85
N VAL A 456 -17.39 -15.71 -24.80
CA VAL A 456 -18.80 -15.96 -24.37
C VAL A 456 -19.79 -15.26 -25.29
N GLY A 457 -19.47 -14.05 -25.77
CA GLY A 457 -20.36 -13.27 -26.66
C GLY A 457 -20.37 -13.71 -28.12
N GLY A 458 -19.53 -14.67 -28.52
CA GLY A 458 -19.45 -15.17 -29.88
C GLY A 458 -18.88 -14.17 -30.90
N VAL A 459 -18.09 -13.18 -30.44
CA VAL A 459 -17.51 -12.10 -31.29
C VAL A 459 -15.99 -12.19 -31.29
#